data_dbfa72e251b86ec4cec7eb8186a7e6f6
#
_entry.id   dbfa72e251b86ec4cec7eb8186a7e6f6
#
_cell.length_a   1.000
_cell.length_b   1.000
_cell.length_c   1.000
_cell.angle_alpha   90.00
_cell.angle_beta   90.00
_cell.angle_gamma   90.00
#
_symmetry.space_group_name_H-M   'P 1'
#
loop_
_entity.id
_entity.type
_entity.pdbx_description
1 polymer ?
#
loop_
_entity_poly.entity_id
_entity_poly.type
_entity_poly.pdbx_seq_one_letter_code
_entity_poly.pdbx_strand_id
1 'polypeptide(L)'
;IPLKSLTQNDLQQFYADLKKSGRLQYTELKGEGVSDMLVRAIHGNCRSALEKAVQENLILVNPANGCKIPPKVKREMQVLTPDEIQRFLIQARYDGLFELLLVALTTGMRRGEILGLQWDDINFRTGELHIQRQAQCVDEKLVISDPKTETSKRTIILPNSVLNVLSELKEKTDSRWVFPSPVNEDMPRNPQTVYKRMQQILERAGCKKVRFHDLRHTFATTALANGMDVKTLSTMIGHVSAQTTLDIYSHSTEEMKRNAAKKIERTIGRNESIKEEDEETPDQASKKPEMAKFEPTKGKYRKPGTGCITKINDNLYEGRYSPRLPNGKRVSRNIYAKTREE
;
A
#
# COMPACT_ATOMS: atom_id res chain seq x y z
N ILE A 1 13.77 17.93 33.08
CA ILE A 1 13.69 19.41 33.09
C ILE A 1 12.25 19.78 33.40
N PRO A 2 11.97 20.64 34.40
CA PRO A 2 10.62 21.15 34.65
C PRO A 2 10.09 21.94 33.46
N LEU A 3 8.78 21.88 33.20
CA LEU A 3 8.15 22.52 32.03
C LEU A 3 8.45 24.02 31.94
N LYS A 4 8.42 24.74 33.08
CA LYS A 4 8.69 26.19 33.14
C LYS A 4 10.12 26.59 32.84
N SER A 5 11.09 25.69 32.99
CA SER A 5 12.50 25.93 32.72
C SER A 5 12.98 25.32 31.40
N LEU A 6 12.09 24.70 30.63
CA LEU A 6 12.41 24.10 29.35
C LEU A 6 12.72 25.21 28.32
N THR A 7 13.91 25.16 27.73
CA THR A 7 14.39 26.14 26.76
C THR A 7 14.39 25.59 25.33
N GLN A 8 14.50 26.47 24.35
CA GLN A 8 14.73 26.08 22.95
C GLN A 8 16.03 25.28 22.78
N ASN A 9 17.08 25.61 23.55
CA ASN A 9 18.37 24.92 23.48
C ASN A 9 18.27 23.48 23.96
N ASP A 10 17.49 23.23 25.02
CA ASP A 10 17.26 21.87 25.53
C ASP A 10 16.58 21.00 24.45
N LEU A 11 15.57 21.53 23.77
CA LEU A 11 14.91 20.82 22.68
C LEU A 11 15.83 20.62 21.47
N GLN A 12 16.67 21.61 21.13
CA GLN A 12 17.62 21.51 20.03
C GLN A 12 18.66 20.42 20.32
N GLN A 13 19.18 20.37 21.56
CA GLN A 13 20.10 19.32 21.99
C GLN A 13 19.44 17.94 21.95
N PHE A 14 18.21 17.83 22.45
CA PHE A 14 17.41 16.60 22.39
C PHE A 14 17.27 16.07 20.96
N TYR A 15 16.97 16.94 19.98
CA TYR A 15 16.88 16.52 18.57
C TYR A 15 18.24 16.09 17.99
N ALA A 16 19.32 16.71 18.43
CA ALA A 16 20.67 16.31 18.04
C ALA A 16 21.03 14.93 18.61
N ASP A 17 20.69 14.69 19.86
CA ASP A 17 20.93 13.40 20.53
C ASP A 17 20.07 12.28 19.90
N LEU A 18 18.83 12.56 19.55
CA LEU A 18 17.98 11.61 18.79
C LEU A 18 18.62 11.21 17.45
N LYS A 19 19.26 12.14 16.77
CA LYS A 19 19.97 11.84 15.50
C LYS A 19 21.21 11.00 15.72
N LYS A 20 21.89 11.13 16.85
CA LYS A 20 23.10 10.37 17.20
C LYS A 20 22.77 8.95 17.67
N SER A 21 21.91 8.83 18.68
CA SER A 21 21.72 7.60 19.46
C SER A 21 20.27 7.36 19.90
N GLY A 22 19.30 7.99 19.26
CA GLY A 22 17.90 7.91 19.67
C GLY A 22 17.15 6.64 19.27
N ARG A 23 17.81 5.70 18.61
CA ARG A 23 17.17 4.44 18.18
C ARG A 23 17.28 3.39 19.28
N LEU A 24 16.13 2.85 19.69
CA LEU A 24 16.04 1.82 20.74
C LEU A 24 16.02 0.38 20.19
N GLN A 25 15.67 0.18 18.91
CA GLN A 25 15.55 -1.14 18.30
C GLN A 25 16.17 -1.16 16.91
N TYR A 26 16.68 -2.32 16.49
CA TYR A 26 17.32 -2.52 15.19
C TYR A 26 18.56 -1.62 14.94
N THR A 27 19.31 -1.31 15.98
CA THR A 27 20.53 -0.46 15.92
C THR A 27 21.59 -1.06 15.00
N GLU A 28 21.81 -2.36 15.06
CA GLU A 28 22.77 -3.09 14.21
C GLU A 28 22.46 -2.98 12.69
N LEU A 29 21.16 -2.94 12.33
CA LEU A 29 20.73 -2.90 10.94
C LEU A 29 20.58 -1.48 10.37
N LYS A 30 20.29 -0.51 11.21
CA LYS A 30 19.88 0.85 10.80
C LYS A 30 20.69 1.98 11.43
N GLY A 31 21.71 1.64 12.22
CA GLY A 31 22.49 2.60 13.01
C GLY A 31 21.73 3.12 14.24
N GLU A 32 22.46 3.77 15.13
CA GLU A 32 21.98 4.22 16.44
C GLU A 32 21.02 5.44 16.35
N GLY A 33 21.17 6.27 15.34
CA GLY A 33 20.37 7.47 15.17
C GLY A 33 19.00 7.21 14.55
N VAL A 34 18.03 8.07 14.84
CA VAL A 34 16.71 8.03 14.19
C VAL A 34 16.70 8.83 12.88
N SER A 35 15.75 8.52 12.00
CA SER A 35 15.60 9.21 10.72
C SER A 35 15.15 10.67 10.88
N ASP A 36 15.52 11.54 9.93
CA ASP A 36 15.06 12.93 9.87
C ASP A 36 13.54 13.06 9.93
N MET A 37 12.83 12.14 9.30
CA MET A 37 11.37 12.10 9.33
C MET A 37 10.83 11.86 10.75
N LEU A 38 11.49 10.98 11.53
CA LEU A 38 11.07 10.72 12.91
C LEU A 38 11.39 11.91 13.82
N VAL A 39 12.56 12.55 13.66
CA VAL A 39 12.88 13.79 14.38
C VAL A 39 11.84 14.88 14.12
N ARG A 40 11.43 15.04 12.86
CA ARG A 40 10.34 16.00 12.49
C ARG A 40 9.00 15.64 13.13
N ALA A 41 8.65 14.37 13.18
CA ALA A 41 7.40 13.92 13.82
C ALA A 41 7.44 14.17 15.34
N ILE A 42 8.55 13.86 15.99
CA ILE A 42 8.74 14.13 17.42
C ILE A 42 8.66 15.64 17.68
N HIS A 43 9.36 16.48 16.90
CA HIS A 43 9.25 17.94 17.01
C HIS A 43 7.79 18.42 16.85
N GLY A 44 7.05 17.88 15.87
CA GLY A 44 5.64 18.24 15.69
C GLY A 44 4.79 17.94 16.92
N ASN A 45 4.99 16.77 17.54
CA ASN A 45 4.28 16.39 18.77
C ASN A 45 4.69 17.28 19.95
N CYS A 46 5.98 17.52 20.15
CA CYS A 46 6.48 18.42 21.19
C CYS A 46 5.92 19.84 21.01
N ARG A 47 5.96 20.37 19.79
CA ARG A 47 5.43 21.70 19.49
C ARG A 47 3.93 21.81 19.80
N SER A 48 3.14 20.81 19.41
CA SER A 48 1.69 20.80 19.67
C SER A 48 1.38 20.71 21.16
N ALA A 49 2.11 19.88 21.91
CA ALA A 49 1.92 19.76 23.36
C ALA A 49 2.31 21.05 24.09
N LEU A 50 3.42 21.67 23.71
CA LEU A 50 3.90 22.93 24.29
C LEU A 50 3.01 24.12 23.90
N GLU A 51 2.42 24.10 22.70
CA GLU A 51 1.42 25.11 22.30
C GLU A 51 0.18 25.03 23.19
N LYS A 52 -0.28 23.82 23.51
CA LYS A 52 -1.37 23.62 24.46
C LYS A 52 -0.99 24.13 25.87
N ALA A 53 0.23 23.91 26.31
CA ALA A 53 0.74 24.45 27.58
C ALA A 53 0.74 25.97 27.62
N VAL A 54 1.01 26.65 26.50
CA VAL A 54 0.86 28.12 26.37
C VAL A 54 -0.61 28.53 26.50
N GLN A 55 -1.51 27.83 25.78
CA GLN A 55 -2.96 28.10 25.84
C GLN A 55 -3.55 27.93 27.25
N GLU A 56 -3.02 26.98 28.01
CA GLU A 56 -3.39 26.73 29.42
C GLU A 56 -2.62 27.60 30.41
N ASN A 57 -1.82 28.58 29.94
CA ASN A 57 -1.01 29.49 30.76
C ASN A 57 0.01 28.79 31.68
N LEU A 58 0.44 27.58 31.37
CA LEU A 58 1.48 26.84 32.10
C LEU A 58 2.88 27.37 31.81
N ILE A 59 3.08 27.89 30.57
CA ILE A 59 4.30 28.57 30.08
C ILE A 59 3.90 29.78 29.24
N LEU A 60 4.78 30.80 29.18
CA LEU A 60 4.51 32.04 28.46
C LEU A 60 4.74 31.92 26.94
N VAL A 61 5.72 31.15 26.54
CA VAL A 61 6.13 30.98 25.13
C VAL A 61 6.43 29.53 24.84
N ASN A 62 6.17 29.12 23.62
CA ASN A 62 6.47 27.76 23.18
C ASN A 62 7.95 27.66 22.77
N PRO A 63 8.83 26.96 23.51
CA PRO A 63 10.25 26.88 23.21
C PRO A 63 10.57 26.07 21.96
N ALA A 64 9.62 25.32 21.41
CA ALA A 64 9.81 24.58 20.16
C ALA A 64 9.75 25.47 18.91
N ASN A 65 9.19 26.67 18.98
CA ASN A 65 8.95 27.53 17.81
C ASN A 65 10.24 28.00 17.10
N GLY A 66 11.37 28.07 17.76
CA GLY A 66 12.64 28.49 17.14
C GLY A 66 13.59 27.34 16.80
N CYS A 67 13.21 26.08 17.04
CA CYS A 67 14.10 24.95 16.81
C CYS A 67 14.37 24.69 15.33
N LYS A 68 15.64 24.44 15.00
CA LYS A 68 16.07 24.00 13.67
C LYS A 68 15.83 22.50 13.54
N ILE A 69 15.00 22.11 12.57
CA ILE A 69 14.69 20.70 12.29
C ILE A 69 15.22 20.30 10.92
N PRO A 70 15.54 19.01 10.69
CA PRO A 70 15.98 18.53 9.39
C PRO A 70 15.00 18.91 8.27
N PRO A 71 15.47 19.21 7.05
CA PRO A 71 14.59 19.54 5.93
C PRO A 71 13.65 18.38 5.57
N LYS A 72 12.48 18.70 5.02
CA LYS A 72 11.56 17.67 4.51
C LYS A 72 12.06 17.19 3.14
N VAL A 73 12.61 16.00 3.09
CA VAL A 73 12.97 15.37 1.82
C VAL A 73 11.70 14.85 1.15
N LYS A 74 11.37 15.41 -0.01
CA LYS A 74 10.28 14.92 -0.87
C LYS A 74 10.74 13.59 -1.50
N ARG A 75 10.13 12.49 -1.11
CA ARG A 75 10.37 11.20 -1.80
C ARG A 75 9.50 11.15 -3.03
N GLU A 76 10.09 10.81 -4.15
CA GLU A 76 9.32 10.54 -5.36
C GLU A 76 8.35 9.37 -5.15
N MET A 77 7.15 9.55 -5.64
CA MET A 77 6.14 8.49 -5.63
C MET A 77 6.54 7.43 -6.66
N GLN A 78 6.57 6.18 -6.21
CA GLN A 78 6.87 5.05 -7.08
C GLN A 78 5.54 4.51 -7.64
N VAL A 79 5.34 4.62 -8.95
CA VAL A 79 4.18 4.08 -9.65
C VAL A 79 4.63 2.97 -10.61
N LEU A 80 3.85 1.89 -10.71
CA LEU A 80 4.13 0.82 -11.66
C LEU A 80 3.75 1.27 -13.08
N THR A 81 4.58 0.90 -14.04
CA THR A 81 4.27 1.10 -15.46
C THR A 81 3.19 0.10 -15.92
N PRO A 82 2.49 0.32 -17.05
CA PRO A 82 1.51 -0.63 -17.58
C PRO A 82 2.07 -2.04 -17.77
N ASP A 83 3.30 -2.16 -18.25
CA ASP A 83 4.00 -3.45 -18.39
C ASP A 83 4.30 -4.11 -17.05
N GLU A 84 4.79 -3.35 -16.06
CA GLU A 84 4.98 -3.84 -14.71
C GLU A 84 3.67 -4.31 -14.07
N ILE A 85 2.55 -3.59 -14.29
CA ILE A 85 1.23 -3.99 -13.79
C ILE A 85 0.82 -5.35 -14.36
N GLN A 86 1.01 -5.57 -15.66
CA GLN A 86 0.68 -6.85 -16.30
C GLN A 86 1.50 -8.00 -15.72
N ARG A 87 2.83 -7.87 -15.68
CA ARG A 87 3.73 -8.88 -15.11
C ARG A 87 3.40 -9.16 -13.64
N PHE A 88 3.13 -8.12 -12.89
CA PHE A 88 2.76 -8.20 -11.49
C PHE A 88 1.45 -8.98 -11.28
N LEU A 89 0.41 -8.71 -12.08
CA LEU A 89 -0.87 -9.42 -11.98
C LEU A 89 -0.77 -10.88 -12.46
N ILE A 90 0.04 -11.18 -13.50
CA ILE A 90 0.30 -12.56 -13.93
C ILE A 90 0.98 -13.34 -12.80
N GLN A 91 2.03 -12.78 -12.19
CA GLN A 91 2.71 -13.42 -11.06
C GLN A 91 1.80 -13.53 -9.83
N ALA A 92 0.95 -12.51 -9.57
CA ALA A 92 -0.01 -12.53 -8.48
C ALA A 92 -1.05 -13.65 -8.63
N ARG A 93 -1.48 -13.95 -9.86
CA ARG A 93 -2.39 -15.08 -10.15
C ARG A 93 -1.72 -16.41 -9.84
N TYR A 94 -0.46 -16.56 -10.25
CA TYR A 94 0.32 -17.75 -9.95
C TYR A 94 0.53 -17.97 -8.44
N ASP A 95 0.72 -16.87 -7.69
CA ASP A 95 0.95 -16.89 -6.24
C ASP A 95 -0.36 -16.85 -5.40
N GLY A 96 -1.55 -16.81 -6.03
CA GLY A 96 -2.86 -16.83 -5.35
C GLY A 96 -3.15 -15.55 -4.55
N LEU A 97 -2.79 -14.39 -5.10
CA LEU A 97 -3.10 -13.07 -4.54
C LEU A 97 -3.68 -12.12 -5.59
N PHE A 98 -4.09 -12.65 -6.75
CA PHE A 98 -4.52 -11.89 -7.92
C PHE A 98 -5.73 -11.00 -7.60
N GLU A 99 -6.78 -11.55 -7.05
CA GLU A 99 -8.06 -10.87 -6.83
C GLU A 99 -7.87 -9.67 -5.88
N LEU A 100 -7.10 -9.84 -4.81
CA LEU A 100 -6.78 -8.77 -3.85
C LEU A 100 -5.99 -7.64 -4.50
N LEU A 101 -4.96 -7.98 -5.28
CA LEU A 101 -4.10 -6.99 -5.93
C LEU A 101 -4.80 -6.33 -7.12
N LEU A 102 -5.70 -7.04 -7.82
CA LEU A 102 -6.56 -6.46 -8.85
C LEU A 102 -7.47 -5.41 -8.24
N VAL A 103 -8.16 -5.71 -7.13
CA VAL A 103 -9.00 -4.73 -6.42
C VAL A 103 -8.17 -3.52 -5.99
N ALA A 104 -6.94 -3.73 -5.47
CA ALA A 104 -6.07 -2.63 -5.08
C ALA A 104 -5.73 -1.68 -6.25
N LEU A 105 -5.41 -2.24 -7.41
CA LEU A 105 -5.02 -1.49 -8.61
C LEU A 105 -6.20 -0.87 -9.37
N THR A 106 -7.43 -1.36 -9.17
CA THR A 106 -8.62 -0.86 -9.88
C THR A 106 -9.48 0.10 -9.05
N THR A 107 -9.31 0.12 -7.73
CA THR A 107 -10.10 0.96 -6.83
C THR A 107 -9.29 2.00 -6.07
N GLY A 108 -7.98 1.81 -5.96
CA GLY A 108 -7.12 2.66 -5.16
C GLY A 108 -7.45 2.66 -3.65
N MET A 109 -8.16 1.67 -3.14
CA MET A 109 -8.48 1.53 -1.72
C MET A 109 -7.24 1.37 -0.85
N ARG A 110 -7.36 1.77 0.41
CA ARG A 110 -6.30 1.50 1.39
C ARG A 110 -6.22 0.01 1.72
N ARG A 111 -5.03 -0.50 2.01
CA ARG A 111 -4.84 -1.93 2.34
C ARG A 111 -5.81 -2.42 3.41
N GLY A 112 -5.99 -1.64 4.49
CA GLY A 112 -6.91 -1.99 5.57
C GLY A 112 -8.36 -2.05 5.12
N GLU A 113 -8.79 -1.16 4.24
CA GLU A 113 -10.13 -1.13 3.66
C GLU A 113 -10.38 -2.40 2.82
N ILE A 114 -9.45 -2.76 1.92
CA ILE A 114 -9.55 -3.98 1.09
C ILE A 114 -9.65 -5.23 1.97
N LEU A 115 -8.82 -5.34 3.00
CA LEU A 115 -8.81 -6.49 3.89
C LEU A 115 -10.02 -6.54 4.82
N GLY A 116 -10.68 -5.38 5.06
CA GLY A 116 -11.91 -5.29 5.81
C GLY A 116 -13.19 -5.56 5.01
N LEU A 117 -13.09 -5.84 3.70
CA LEU A 117 -14.26 -6.08 2.86
C LEU A 117 -14.99 -7.37 3.22
N GLN A 118 -16.32 -7.28 3.26
CA GLN A 118 -17.24 -8.40 3.35
C GLN A 118 -18.08 -8.50 2.07
N TRP A 119 -18.65 -9.66 1.80
CA TRP A 119 -19.48 -9.85 0.61
C TRP A 119 -20.72 -8.97 0.58
N ASP A 120 -21.26 -8.62 1.75
CA ASP A 120 -22.41 -7.72 1.88
C ASP A 120 -22.08 -6.26 1.54
N ASP A 121 -20.81 -5.91 1.43
CA ASP A 121 -20.37 -4.59 0.98
C ASP A 121 -20.46 -4.44 -0.55
N ILE A 122 -20.67 -5.53 -1.29
CA ILE A 122 -20.63 -5.56 -2.75
C ILE A 122 -22.02 -5.86 -3.32
N ASN A 123 -22.58 -4.91 -4.03
CA ASN A 123 -23.78 -5.13 -4.83
C ASN A 123 -23.39 -5.58 -6.24
N PHE A 124 -23.45 -6.87 -6.51
CA PHE A 124 -23.08 -7.44 -7.81
C PHE A 124 -24.01 -7.02 -8.96
N ARG A 125 -25.23 -6.53 -8.67
CA ARG A 125 -26.18 -6.06 -9.68
C ARG A 125 -25.90 -4.63 -10.13
N THR A 126 -25.58 -3.73 -9.17
CA THR A 126 -25.31 -2.31 -9.45
C THR A 126 -23.83 -2.01 -9.63
N GLY A 127 -22.95 -2.91 -9.22
CA GLY A 127 -21.50 -2.71 -9.20
C GLY A 127 -21.01 -1.87 -8.04
N GLU A 128 -21.87 -1.50 -7.10
CA GLU A 128 -21.50 -0.66 -5.95
C GLU A 128 -20.72 -1.45 -4.91
N LEU A 129 -19.65 -0.85 -4.45
CA LEU A 129 -18.83 -1.33 -3.32
C LEU A 129 -18.82 -0.28 -2.23
N HIS A 130 -19.31 -0.63 -1.05
CA HIS A 130 -19.39 0.26 0.12
C HIS A 130 -18.21 0.03 1.05
N ILE A 131 -17.41 1.05 1.30
CA ILE A 131 -16.28 0.98 2.24
C ILE A 131 -16.77 1.39 3.62
N GLN A 132 -16.93 0.41 4.52
CA GLN A 132 -17.53 0.62 5.84
C GLN A 132 -16.57 0.31 6.99
N ARG A 133 -15.51 -0.46 6.76
CA ARG A 133 -14.56 -0.90 7.81
C ARG A 133 -13.14 -1.04 7.29
N GLN A 134 -12.20 -1.22 8.21
CA GLN A 134 -10.81 -1.48 7.90
C GLN A 134 -10.22 -2.54 8.84
N ALA A 135 -9.30 -3.35 8.32
CA ALA A 135 -8.49 -4.29 9.09
C ALA A 135 -7.09 -3.72 9.32
N GLN A 136 -6.65 -3.65 10.56
CA GLN A 136 -5.33 -3.17 10.94
C GLN A 136 -4.71 -4.04 12.03
N CYS A 137 -3.38 -4.04 12.14
CA CYS A 137 -2.69 -4.65 13.26
C CYS A 137 -2.36 -3.58 14.30
N VAL A 138 -2.81 -3.80 15.54
CA VAL A 138 -2.48 -3.01 16.72
C VAL A 138 -1.92 -3.99 17.75
N ASP A 139 -0.73 -3.73 18.26
CA ASP A 139 -0.03 -4.60 19.22
C ASP A 139 -0.05 -6.09 18.80
N GLU A 140 0.33 -6.34 17.55
CA GLU A 140 0.36 -7.65 16.89
C GLU A 140 -1.02 -8.34 16.72
N LYS A 141 -2.10 -7.75 17.23
CA LYS A 141 -3.46 -8.25 17.08
C LYS A 141 -4.14 -7.63 15.87
N LEU A 142 -4.88 -8.45 15.14
CA LEU A 142 -5.72 -7.98 14.03
C LEU A 142 -7.00 -7.39 14.61
N VAL A 143 -7.22 -6.10 14.35
CA VAL A 143 -8.38 -5.33 14.82
C VAL A 143 -9.18 -4.86 13.60
N ILE A 144 -10.49 -5.05 13.67
CA ILE A 144 -11.44 -4.49 12.72
C ILE A 144 -12.04 -3.25 13.35
N SER A 145 -12.00 -2.14 12.65
CA SER A 145 -12.52 -0.87 13.13
C SER A 145 -13.22 -0.12 12.00
N ASP A 146 -14.05 0.84 12.38
CA ASP A 146 -14.58 1.81 11.42
C ASP A 146 -13.44 2.64 10.81
N PRO A 147 -13.64 3.20 9.63
CA PRO A 147 -12.70 4.15 9.05
C PRO A 147 -12.52 5.36 9.98
N LYS A 148 -11.31 5.91 10.01
CA LYS A 148 -10.93 7.00 10.94
C LYS A 148 -11.75 8.30 10.80
N THR A 149 -12.39 8.52 9.66
CA THR A 149 -13.18 9.72 9.35
C THR A 149 -14.44 9.33 8.58
N GLU A 150 -15.53 10.08 8.76
CA GLU A 150 -16.76 9.89 7.98
C GLU A 150 -16.52 9.97 6.46
N THR A 151 -15.60 10.83 6.03
CA THR A 151 -15.20 10.94 4.61
C THR A 151 -14.51 9.69 4.05
N SER A 152 -14.12 8.76 4.92
CA SER A 152 -13.56 7.47 4.51
C SER A 152 -14.65 6.44 4.19
N LYS A 153 -15.87 6.61 4.70
CA LYS A 153 -17.06 5.86 4.28
C LYS A 153 -17.48 6.40 2.91
N ARG A 154 -17.36 5.59 1.90
CA ARG A 154 -17.66 5.98 0.51
C ARG A 154 -18.08 4.79 -0.31
N THR A 155 -18.76 5.06 -1.42
CA THR A 155 -19.13 4.05 -2.42
C THR A 155 -18.25 4.20 -3.65
N ILE A 156 -17.79 3.09 -4.18
CA ILE A 156 -17.02 2.99 -5.43
C ILE A 156 -17.81 2.12 -6.38
N ILE A 157 -17.86 2.48 -7.66
CA ILE A 157 -18.42 1.62 -8.72
C ILE A 157 -17.28 0.75 -9.27
N LEU A 158 -17.45 -0.57 -9.19
CA LEU A 158 -16.50 -1.54 -9.70
C LEU A 158 -16.71 -1.77 -11.20
N PRO A 159 -15.64 -1.90 -11.99
CA PRO A 159 -15.76 -2.38 -13.37
C PRO A 159 -16.33 -3.80 -13.45
N ASN A 160 -17.09 -4.11 -14.49
CA ASN A 160 -17.67 -5.45 -14.70
C ASN A 160 -16.64 -6.57 -14.68
N SER A 161 -15.44 -6.32 -15.24
CA SER A 161 -14.34 -7.29 -15.21
C SER A 161 -13.89 -7.65 -13.78
N VAL A 162 -13.92 -6.70 -12.85
CA VAL A 162 -13.60 -6.94 -11.44
C VAL A 162 -14.75 -7.65 -10.73
N LEU A 163 -16.00 -7.28 -11.03
CA LEU A 163 -17.20 -7.95 -10.49
C LEU A 163 -17.21 -9.43 -10.85
N ASN A 164 -16.92 -9.78 -12.12
CA ASN A 164 -16.86 -11.18 -12.55
C ASN A 164 -15.81 -11.97 -11.76
N VAL A 165 -14.60 -11.41 -11.60
CA VAL A 165 -13.53 -12.06 -10.82
C VAL A 165 -13.95 -12.23 -9.36
N LEU A 166 -14.61 -11.24 -8.75
CA LEU A 166 -15.08 -11.32 -7.37
C LEU A 166 -16.27 -12.30 -7.23
N SER A 167 -17.15 -12.42 -8.24
CA SER A 167 -18.22 -13.41 -8.25
C SER A 167 -17.65 -14.83 -8.25
N GLU A 168 -16.66 -15.11 -9.11
CA GLU A 168 -15.99 -16.41 -9.13
C GLU A 168 -15.26 -16.71 -7.80
N LEU A 169 -14.71 -15.69 -7.15
CA LEU A 169 -14.07 -15.84 -5.83
C LEU A 169 -15.12 -16.15 -4.75
N LYS A 170 -16.29 -15.52 -4.81
CA LYS A 170 -17.39 -15.72 -3.86
C LYS A 170 -17.89 -17.17 -3.88
N GLU A 171 -18.02 -17.77 -5.07
CA GLU A 171 -18.41 -19.16 -5.22
C GLU A 171 -17.44 -20.18 -4.58
N LYS A 172 -16.20 -19.76 -4.39
CA LYS A 172 -15.12 -20.60 -3.83
C LYS A 172 -14.84 -20.33 -2.34
N THR A 173 -15.63 -19.44 -1.71
CA THR A 173 -15.34 -18.93 -0.36
C THR A 173 -16.61 -18.97 0.50
N ASP A 174 -16.57 -19.74 1.58
CA ASP A 174 -17.68 -19.80 2.56
C ASP A 174 -17.60 -18.71 3.64
N SER A 175 -16.48 -17.96 3.68
CA SER A 175 -16.26 -16.89 4.63
C SER A 175 -17.10 -15.65 4.31
N ARG A 176 -17.50 -14.90 5.34
CA ARG A 176 -18.10 -13.55 5.15
C ARG A 176 -17.11 -12.54 4.57
N TRP A 177 -15.80 -12.76 4.73
CA TRP A 177 -14.75 -11.88 4.24
C TRP A 177 -14.46 -12.15 2.77
N VAL A 178 -14.28 -11.10 1.99
CA VAL A 178 -13.84 -11.23 0.59
C VAL A 178 -12.43 -11.82 0.51
N PHE A 179 -11.58 -11.47 1.46
CA PHE A 179 -10.19 -11.94 1.55
C PHE A 179 -9.92 -12.58 2.92
N PRO A 180 -10.43 -13.79 3.18
CA PRO A 180 -10.26 -14.48 4.45
C PRO A 180 -8.81 -14.91 4.68
N SER A 181 -8.45 -15.08 5.94
CA SER A 181 -7.18 -15.66 6.33
C SER A 181 -7.14 -17.15 5.95
N PRO A 182 -6.05 -17.63 5.33
CA PRO A 182 -5.93 -19.06 4.97
C PRO A 182 -5.79 -19.99 6.19
N VAL A 183 -5.62 -19.43 7.37
CA VAL A 183 -5.47 -20.19 8.63
C VAL A 183 -6.75 -20.19 9.46
N ASN A 184 -7.51 -19.09 9.38
CA ASN A 184 -8.79 -18.93 10.08
C ASN A 184 -9.73 -18.10 9.20
N GLU A 185 -10.71 -18.75 8.58
CA GLU A 185 -11.64 -18.14 7.62
C GLU A 185 -12.62 -17.15 8.26
N ASP A 186 -12.80 -17.22 9.59
CA ASP A 186 -13.58 -16.23 10.35
C ASP A 186 -12.89 -14.87 10.49
N MET A 187 -11.64 -14.78 10.10
CA MET A 187 -10.83 -13.56 10.18
C MET A 187 -10.32 -13.15 8.80
N PRO A 188 -10.18 -11.84 8.54
CA PRO A 188 -9.58 -11.38 7.29
C PRO A 188 -8.07 -11.65 7.28
N ARG A 189 -7.45 -11.55 6.10
CA ARG A 189 -5.99 -11.71 5.94
C ARG A 189 -5.22 -10.66 6.75
N ASN A 190 -4.13 -11.11 7.37
CA ASN A 190 -3.25 -10.22 8.11
C ASN A 190 -2.55 -9.24 7.15
N PRO A 191 -2.62 -7.91 7.40
CA PRO A 191 -2.03 -6.88 6.54
C PRO A 191 -0.52 -7.01 6.34
N GLN A 192 0.22 -7.48 7.35
CA GLN A 192 1.68 -7.65 7.25
C GLN A 192 2.05 -8.83 6.34
N THR A 193 1.29 -9.94 6.44
CA THR A 193 1.49 -11.11 5.59
C THR A 193 1.19 -10.79 4.13
N VAL A 194 0.11 -10.04 3.86
CA VAL A 194 -0.21 -9.56 2.50
C VAL A 194 0.90 -8.68 1.95
N TYR A 195 1.43 -7.76 2.76
CA TYR A 195 2.53 -6.91 2.34
C TYR A 195 3.80 -7.71 2.00
N LYS A 196 4.19 -8.66 2.86
CA LYS A 196 5.36 -9.53 2.61
C LYS A 196 5.19 -10.34 1.32
N ARG A 197 4.03 -10.93 1.10
CA ARG A 197 3.73 -11.68 -0.14
C ARG A 197 3.75 -10.79 -1.38
N MET A 198 3.17 -9.60 -1.30
CA MET A 198 3.22 -8.62 -2.39
C MET A 198 4.68 -8.26 -2.77
N GLN A 199 5.57 -8.08 -1.79
CA GLN A 199 6.99 -7.81 -2.08
C GLN A 199 7.66 -8.98 -2.81
N GLN A 200 7.35 -10.21 -2.44
CA GLN A 200 7.84 -11.41 -3.13
C GLN A 200 7.31 -11.51 -4.58
N ILE A 201 6.03 -11.16 -4.78
CA ILE A 201 5.42 -11.12 -6.11
C ILE A 201 6.11 -10.07 -6.99
N LEU A 202 6.34 -8.85 -6.48
CA LEU A 202 7.05 -7.79 -7.21
C LEU A 202 8.46 -8.24 -7.61
N GLU A 203 9.20 -8.87 -6.71
CA GLU A 203 10.54 -9.38 -6.96
C GLU A 203 10.55 -10.45 -8.07
N ARG A 204 9.62 -11.42 -8.01
CA ARG A 204 9.49 -12.49 -9.02
C ARG A 204 9.01 -11.97 -10.38
N ALA A 205 8.17 -10.93 -10.37
CA ALA A 205 7.70 -10.27 -11.58
C ALA A 205 8.77 -9.37 -12.22
N GLY A 206 9.95 -9.22 -11.61
CA GLY A 206 10.97 -8.29 -12.06
C GLY A 206 10.50 -6.83 -12.05
N CYS A 207 9.60 -6.49 -11.12
CA CYS A 207 9.08 -5.14 -10.95
C CYS A 207 9.87 -4.38 -9.89
N LYS A 208 9.86 -3.06 -9.96
CA LYS A 208 10.43 -2.23 -8.91
C LYS A 208 9.72 -2.43 -7.58
N LYS A 209 10.46 -2.27 -6.47
CA LYS A 209 9.88 -2.35 -5.13
C LYS A 209 9.00 -1.14 -4.86
N VAL A 210 7.70 -1.38 -4.67
CA VAL A 210 6.71 -0.37 -4.29
C VAL A 210 6.05 -0.77 -2.97
N ARG A 211 5.60 0.21 -2.20
CA ARG A 211 4.79 -0.04 -1.00
C ARG A 211 3.36 -0.38 -1.41
N PHE A 212 2.59 -1.00 -0.53
CA PHE A 212 1.17 -1.25 -0.81
C PHE A 212 0.40 0.05 -1.12
N HIS A 213 0.75 1.13 -0.44
CA HIS A 213 0.13 2.45 -0.69
C HIS A 213 0.48 3.02 -2.07
N ASP A 214 1.60 2.63 -2.66
CA ASP A 214 2.01 3.07 -3.98
C ASP A 214 1.17 2.41 -5.10
N LEU A 215 0.47 1.28 -4.83
CA LEU A 215 -0.56 0.74 -5.74
C LEU A 215 -1.74 1.70 -5.90
N ARG A 216 -2.12 2.40 -4.83
CA ARG A 216 -3.12 3.46 -4.88
C ARG A 216 -2.62 4.68 -5.67
N HIS A 217 -1.34 5.02 -5.58
CA HIS A 217 -0.74 6.04 -6.43
C HIS A 217 -0.71 5.61 -7.90
N THR A 218 -0.41 4.33 -8.16
CA THR A 218 -0.48 3.74 -9.51
C THR A 218 -1.89 3.85 -10.07
N PHE A 219 -2.93 3.47 -9.31
CA PHE A 219 -4.32 3.65 -9.71
C PHE A 219 -4.63 5.12 -10.03
N ALA A 220 -4.27 6.04 -9.13
CA ALA A 220 -4.57 7.45 -9.29
C ALA A 220 -3.89 8.05 -10.53
N THR A 221 -2.61 7.72 -10.77
CA THR A 221 -1.88 8.17 -11.95
C THR A 221 -2.48 7.60 -13.24
N THR A 222 -2.82 6.31 -13.25
CA THR A 222 -3.44 5.64 -14.39
C THR A 222 -4.84 6.23 -14.68
N ALA A 223 -5.65 6.47 -13.66
CA ALA A 223 -6.98 7.04 -13.81
C ALA A 223 -6.93 8.46 -14.41
N LEU A 224 -6.00 9.30 -13.91
CA LEU A 224 -5.78 10.65 -14.46
C LEU A 224 -5.27 10.59 -15.90
N ALA A 225 -4.34 9.69 -16.21
CA ALA A 225 -3.82 9.51 -17.58
C ALA A 225 -4.93 9.09 -18.56
N ASN A 226 -5.93 8.33 -18.08
CA ASN A 226 -7.11 7.94 -18.86
C ASN A 226 -8.24 9.01 -18.84
N GLY A 227 -7.99 10.19 -18.29
CA GLY A 227 -8.89 11.35 -18.37
C GLY A 227 -9.94 11.41 -17.27
N MET A 228 -9.79 10.68 -16.17
CA MET A 228 -10.63 10.86 -14.99
C MET A 228 -10.35 12.26 -14.40
N ASP A 229 -11.39 12.98 -14.04
CA ASP A 229 -11.22 14.30 -13.41
C ASP A 229 -10.76 14.18 -11.95
N VAL A 230 -10.05 15.20 -11.48
CA VAL A 230 -9.41 15.22 -10.15
C VAL A 230 -10.42 15.12 -9.01
N LYS A 231 -11.62 15.69 -9.17
CA LYS A 231 -12.67 15.69 -8.14
C LYS A 231 -13.25 14.29 -7.98
N THR A 232 -13.61 13.65 -9.10
CA THR A 232 -14.09 12.24 -9.11
C THR A 232 -13.04 11.31 -8.52
N LEU A 233 -11.78 11.42 -8.94
CA LEU A 233 -10.69 10.63 -8.39
C LEU A 233 -10.55 10.85 -6.88
N SER A 234 -10.52 12.11 -6.42
CA SER A 234 -10.41 12.44 -4.99
C SER A 234 -11.52 11.82 -4.16
N THR A 235 -12.76 11.84 -4.68
CA THR A 235 -13.92 11.21 -4.04
C THR A 235 -13.77 9.68 -3.99
N MET A 236 -13.41 9.05 -5.10
CA MET A 236 -13.22 7.59 -5.17
C MET A 236 -12.16 7.09 -4.20
N ILE A 237 -11.01 7.74 -4.16
CA ILE A 237 -9.92 7.32 -3.28
C ILE A 237 -10.09 7.82 -1.84
N GLY A 238 -11.02 8.75 -1.55
CA GLY A 238 -11.26 9.30 -0.20
C GLY A 238 -10.04 10.07 0.31
N HIS A 239 -9.58 11.06 -0.44
CA HIS A 239 -8.60 12.03 0.04
C HIS A 239 -9.29 13.12 0.86
N VAL A 240 -8.80 13.38 2.06
CA VAL A 240 -9.28 14.47 2.92
C VAL A 240 -8.92 15.84 2.33
N SER A 241 -7.88 15.91 1.49
CA SER A 241 -7.40 17.13 0.84
C SER A 241 -7.18 16.91 -0.66
N ALA A 242 -7.80 17.78 -1.47
CA ALA A 242 -7.55 17.85 -2.91
C ALA A 242 -6.05 18.11 -3.23
N GLN A 243 -5.31 18.73 -2.31
CA GLN A 243 -3.87 18.97 -2.44
C GLN A 243 -3.10 17.68 -2.66
N THR A 244 -3.46 16.59 -1.96
CA THR A 244 -2.80 15.28 -2.14
C THR A 244 -3.04 14.72 -3.55
N THR A 245 -4.22 14.95 -4.12
CA THR A 245 -4.52 14.55 -5.51
C THR A 245 -3.81 15.45 -6.51
N LEU A 246 -3.72 16.75 -6.22
CA LEU A 246 -2.98 17.73 -7.04
C LEU A 246 -1.47 17.45 -7.02
N ASP A 247 -0.91 16.98 -5.89
CA ASP A 247 0.49 16.57 -5.83
C ASP A 247 0.77 15.36 -6.76
N ILE A 248 -0.18 14.45 -6.93
CA ILE A 248 -0.10 13.38 -7.94
C ILE A 248 -0.18 13.97 -9.36
N TYR A 249 -1.06 14.94 -9.58
CA TYR A 249 -1.23 15.62 -10.87
C TYR A 249 -0.01 16.46 -11.27
N SER A 250 0.73 17.03 -10.32
CA SER A 250 1.96 17.80 -10.60
C SER A 250 3.07 16.96 -11.26
N HIS A 251 2.97 15.63 -11.17
CA HIS A 251 3.80 14.67 -11.90
C HIS A 251 3.16 14.24 -13.23
N SER A 252 2.30 15.13 -13.85
CA SER A 252 1.69 14.85 -15.15
C SER A 252 2.77 14.53 -16.18
N THR A 253 2.67 13.34 -16.78
CA THR A 253 3.62 12.90 -17.79
C THR A 253 3.40 13.65 -19.09
N GLU A 254 4.43 13.77 -19.94
CA GLU A 254 4.30 14.31 -21.31
C GLU A 254 3.19 13.60 -22.09
N GLU A 255 2.95 12.33 -21.80
CA GLU A 255 1.88 11.52 -22.38
C GLU A 255 0.49 12.04 -22.00
N MET A 256 0.29 12.47 -20.73
CA MET A 256 -0.98 13.08 -20.31
C MET A 256 -1.25 14.39 -21.05
N LYS A 257 -0.22 15.22 -21.30
CA LYS A 257 -0.33 16.46 -22.08
C LYS A 257 -0.70 16.16 -23.52
N ARG A 258 -0.06 15.16 -24.14
CA ARG A 258 -0.37 14.72 -25.52
C ARG A 258 -1.78 14.17 -25.64
N ASN A 259 -2.23 13.36 -24.68
CA ASN A 259 -3.59 12.81 -24.66
C ASN A 259 -4.65 13.91 -24.47
N ALA A 260 -4.38 14.91 -23.63
CA ALA A 260 -5.24 16.08 -23.48
C ALA A 260 -5.33 16.89 -24.80
N ALA A 261 -4.20 17.13 -25.47
CA ALA A 261 -4.17 17.82 -26.77
C ALA A 261 -4.98 17.06 -27.82
N LYS A 262 -4.80 15.73 -27.96
CA LYS A 262 -5.59 14.89 -28.89
C LYS A 262 -7.10 14.91 -28.56
N LYS A 263 -7.46 14.96 -27.28
CA LYS A 263 -8.87 15.02 -26.87
C LYS A 263 -9.48 16.37 -27.23
N ILE A 264 -8.75 17.47 -27.08
CA ILE A 264 -9.15 18.82 -27.51
C ILE A 264 -9.31 18.85 -29.02
N GLU A 265 -8.33 18.34 -29.77
CA GLU A 265 -8.38 18.27 -31.24
C GLU A 265 -9.61 17.48 -31.74
N ARG A 266 -9.90 16.32 -31.16
CA ARG A 266 -11.14 15.53 -31.48
C ARG A 266 -12.42 16.27 -31.14
N THR A 267 -12.40 17.15 -30.14
CA THR A 267 -13.60 17.88 -29.72
C THR A 267 -13.82 19.13 -30.58
N ILE A 268 -12.75 19.84 -30.95
CA ILE A 268 -12.80 21.08 -31.74
C ILE A 268 -12.77 20.75 -33.24
N GLY A 269 -11.96 19.78 -33.68
CA GLY A 269 -11.83 19.40 -35.08
C GLY A 269 -13.03 18.68 -35.70
N ARG A 270 -14.04 18.34 -34.90
CA ARG A 270 -15.30 17.72 -35.40
C ARG A 270 -16.19 18.68 -36.20
N ASN A 271 -15.86 19.96 -36.26
CA ASN A 271 -16.66 20.95 -36.98
C ASN A 271 -16.20 21.24 -38.44
N GLU A 272 -15.14 20.60 -38.95
CA GLU A 272 -14.62 20.86 -40.29
C GLU A 272 -14.39 19.67 -41.21
N SER A 273 -15.08 18.56 -41.02
CA SER A 273 -15.00 17.46 -42.00
C SER A 273 -16.31 16.71 -42.11
N ILE A 274 -17.23 17.33 -42.87
CA ILE A 274 -18.23 16.57 -43.64
C ILE A 274 -17.61 16.38 -45.03
N LYS A 275 -17.36 15.14 -45.39
CA LYS A 275 -16.86 14.59 -46.66
C LYS A 275 -15.35 14.36 -46.71
N GLU A 276 -14.96 13.15 -46.40
CA GLU A 276 -14.14 12.35 -47.31
C GLU A 276 -14.39 10.88 -46.96
N GLU A 277 -14.72 10.17 -48.01
CA GLU A 277 -15.17 8.79 -48.07
C GLU A 277 -14.07 7.80 -47.64
N ASP A 278 -14.54 6.65 -47.16
CA ASP A 278 -13.79 5.45 -46.93
C ASP A 278 -12.81 5.13 -48.07
N GLU A 279 -11.53 5.22 -47.79
CA GLU A 279 -10.51 4.36 -48.43
C GLU A 279 -9.64 3.78 -47.33
N GLU A 280 -9.98 2.55 -46.97
CA GLU A 280 -9.07 1.65 -46.24
C GLU A 280 -7.83 1.42 -47.13
N THR A 281 -6.72 2.01 -46.75
CA THR A 281 -5.43 1.49 -47.12
C THR A 281 -4.84 0.70 -45.97
N PRO A 282 -4.63 -0.61 -46.14
CA PRO A 282 -3.95 -1.41 -45.16
C PRO A 282 -2.45 -1.24 -45.40
N ASP A 283 -1.77 -0.38 -44.70
CA ASP A 283 -0.39 -0.60 -44.32
C ASP A 283 0.17 0.60 -43.52
N GLN A 284 0.17 0.47 -42.24
CA GLN A 284 1.18 0.83 -41.27
C GLN A 284 0.62 0.55 -39.85
N ALA A 285 0.34 -0.73 -39.63
CA ALA A 285 0.29 -1.24 -38.28
C ALA A 285 1.66 -0.96 -37.63
N SER A 286 1.75 0.13 -36.84
CA SER A 286 2.84 0.30 -35.91
C SER A 286 2.91 -0.98 -35.09
N LYS A 287 3.93 -1.82 -35.39
CA LYS A 287 4.26 -3.01 -34.59
C LYS A 287 4.30 -2.59 -33.13
N LYS A 288 3.25 -2.91 -32.39
CA LYS A 288 3.34 -2.99 -30.94
C LYS A 288 4.51 -3.94 -30.70
N PRO A 289 5.52 -3.55 -29.89
CA PRO A 289 6.59 -4.48 -29.58
C PRO A 289 5.92 -5.74 -29.03
N GLU A 290 6.20 -6.86 -29.66
CA GLU A 290 5.77 -8.17 -29.19
C GLU A 290 6.34 -8.32 -27.78
N MET A 291 5.47 -8.13 -26.78
CA MET A 291 5.89 -8.29 -25.40
C MET A 291 6.28 -9.75 -25.23
N ALA A 292 7.56 -9.99 -24.95
CA ALA A 292 8.03 -11.30 -24.58
C ALA A 292 7.06 -11.86 -23.52
N LYS A 293 6.45 -13.03 -23.79
CA LYS A 293 5.49 -13.66 -22.89
C LYS A 293 6.16 -13.84 -21.52
N PHE A 294 5.72 -13.04 -20.55
CA PHE A 294 6.22 -13.19 -19.18
C PHE A 294 5.73 -14.53 -18.63
N GLU A 295 6.66 -15.39 -18.23
CA GLU A 295 6.36 -16.63 -17.54
C GLU A 295 6.56 -16.44 -16.02
N PRO A 296 5.54 -16.77 -15.19
CA PRO A 296 5.64 -16.61 -13.75
C PRO A 296 6.68 -17.56 -13.15
N THR A 297 7.49 -17.05 -12.24
CA THR A 297 8.58 -17.83 -11.61
C THR A 297 8.12 -18.48 -10.33
N LYS A 298 8.45 -19.78 -10.17
CA LYS A 298 8.26 -20.52 -8.91
C LYS A 298 9.15 -19.92 -7.82
N GLY A 299 8.56 -19.53 -6.70
CA GLY A 299 9.33 -19.28 -5.49
C GLY A 299 9.93 -20.58 -4.96
N LYS A 300 11.05 -20.49 -4.24
CA LYS A 300 11.60 -21.63 -3.49
C LYS A 300 10.65 -21.97 -2.34
N TYR A 301 9.63 -22.77 -2.60
CA TYR A 301 8.78 -23.32 -1.55
C TYR A 301 9.51 -24.52 -0.92
N ARG A 302 9.64 -24.50 0.40
CA ARG A 302 10.03 -25.70 1.14
C ARG A 302 8.86 -26.67 1.11
N LYS A 303 9.16 -27.97 1.01
CA LYS A 303 8.11 -29.02 1.09
C LYS A 303 7.32 -28.84 2.38
N PRO A 304 5.97 -28.96 2.35
CA PRO A 304 5.16 -28.92 3.56
C PRO A 304 5.70 -29.95 4.57
N GLY A 305 5.93 -29.54 5.81
CA GLY A 305 6.46 -30.40 6.87
C GLY A 305 7.96 -30.29 7.14
N THR A 306 8.75 -29.60 6.29
CA THR A 306 10.21 -29.49 6.46
C THR A 306 10.65 -28.44 7.50
N GLY A 307 9.73 -27.71 8.13
CA GLY A 307 10.05 -26.72 9.16
C GLY A 307 10.88 -25.52 8.65
N CYS A 308 11.38 -24.72 9.56
CA CYS A 308 12.32 -23.64 9.29
C CYS A 308 13.47 -23.71 10.29
N ILE A 309 14.71 -23.74 9.81
CA ILE A 309 15.90 -23.68 10.66
C ILE A 309 16.51 -22.31 10.51
N THR A 310 16.66 -21.60 11.62
CA THR A 310 17.27 -20.26 11.70
C THR A 310 18.49 -20.33 12.62
N LYS A 311 19.64 -19.83 12.19
CA LYS A 311 20.80 -19.66 13.03
C LYS A 311 20.56 -18.46 13.94
N ILE A 312 20.58 -18.67 15.27
CA ILE A 312 20.44 -17.60 16.26
C ILE A 312 21.79 -17.00 16.60
N ASN A 313 22.80 -17.85 16.81
CA ASN A 313 24.20 -17.49 17.01
C ASN A 313 25.11 -18.63 16.53
N ASP A 314 26.43 -18.51 16.71
CA ASP A 314 27.39 -19.49 16.20
C ASP A 314 27.23 -20.91 16.79
N ASN A 315 26.60 -21.04 17.94
CA ASN A 315 26.41 -22.31 18.65
C ASN A 315 24.94 -22.64 18.90
N LEU A 316 23.98 -21.97 18.22
CA LEU A 316 22.55 -22.19 18.46
C LEU A 316 21.72 -22.02 17.18
N TYR A 317 20.99 -23.08 16.85
CA TYR A 317 20.01 -23.09 15.77
C TYR A 317 18.61 -23.31 16.35
N GLU A 318 17.60 -22.61 15.81
CA GLU A 318 16.20 -22.79 16.11
C GLU A 318 15.51 -23.46 14.93
N GLY A 319 14.95 -24.62 15.16
CA GLY A 319 14.06 -25.33 14.23
C GLY A 319 12.59 -25.03 14.58
N ARG A 320 11.81 -24.54 13.63
CA ARG A 320 10.35 -24.35 13.79
C ARG A 320 9.61 -25.31 12.89
N TYR A 321 8.73 -26.11 13.46
CA TYR A 321 7.86 -27.00 12.71
C TYR A 321 6.44 -27.00 13.28
N SER A 322 5.47 -27.36 12.47
CA SER A 322 4.06 -27.30 12.85
C SER A 322 3.40 -28.64 12.57
N PRO A 323 3.54 -29.63 13.48
CA PRO A 323 2.90 -30.92 13.33
C PRO A 323 1.38 -30.83 13.45
N ARG A 324 0.67 -31.71 12.77
CA ARG A 324 -0.76 -31.92 12.97
C ARG A 324 -0.98 -32.83 14.16
N LEU A 325 -1.79 -32.39 15.10
CA LEU A 325 -2.30 -33.22 16.18
C LEU A 325 -3.37 -34.20 15.63
N PRO A 326 -3.70 -35.27 16.38
CA PRO A 326 -4.75 -36.22 15.98
C PRO A 326 -6.12 -35.60 15.75
N ASN A 327 -6.37 -34.44 16.36
CA ASN A 327 -7.60 -33.63 16.16
C ASN A 327 -7.54 -32.71 14.91
N GLY A 328 -6.55 -32.86 14.03
CA GLY A 328 -6.37 -32.05 12.83
C GLY A 328 -5.75 -30.66 13.05
N LYS A 329 -5.62 -30.20 14.29
CA LYS A 329 -5.10 -28.88 14.64
C LYS A 329 -3.57 -28.85 14.49
N ARG A 330 -3.03 -27.78 13.88
CA ARG A 330 -1.58 -27.55 13.78
C ARG A 330 -1.09 -26.77 14.99
N VAL A 331 -0.02 -27.25 15.63
CA VAL A 331 0.63 -26.56 16.75
C VAL A 331 2.08 -26.28 16.36
N SER A 332 2.49 -25.02 16.46
CA SER A 332 3.89 -24.63 16.22
C SER A 332 4.75 -25.07 17.39
N ARG A 333 5.88 -25.73 17.10
CA ARG A 333 6.89 -26.14 18.08
C ARG A 333 8.26 -25.66 17.62
N ASN A 334 9.06 -25.20 18.58
CA ASN A 334 10.45 -24.83 18.38
C ASN A 334 11.34 -25.92 18.99
N ILE A 335 12.41 -26.23 18.28
CA ILE A 335 13.48 -27.13 18.76
C ILE A 335 14.76 -26.32 18.66
N TYR A 336 15.66 -26.50 19.63
CA TYR A 336 16.95 -25.83 19.65
C TYR A 336 18.05 -26.88 19.59
N ALA A 337 19.06 -26.63 18.75
CA ALA A 337 20.19 -27.51 18.51
C ALA A 337 21.50 -26.72 18.42
N LYS A 338 22.62 -27.36 18.68
CA LYS A 338 23.95 -26.74 18.59
C LYS A 338 24.49 -26.72 17.16
N THR A 339 24.02 -27.63 16.34
CA THR A 339 24.38 -27.72 14.92
C THR A 339 23.13 -27.71 14.05
N ARG A 340 23.31 -27.51 12.73
CA ARG A 340 22.22 -27.51 11.77
C ARG A 340 21.70 -28.91 11.47
N GLU A 341 22.51 -29.92 11.74
CA GLU A 341 22.25 -31.36 11.42
C GLU A 341 21.53 -32.06 12.54
N GLU A 342 21.67 -31.62 13.77
CA GLU A 342 20.84 -32.01 14.90
C GLU A 342 19.42 -31.47 14.74
#